data_3b75d51f697f9cad192b0a3e33638342
#
_entry.id   3b75d51f697f9cad192b0a3e33638342
#
_cell.length_a   1.000
_cell.length_b   1.000
_cell.length_c   1.000
_cell.angle_alpha   90.00
_cell.angle_beta   90.00
_cell.angle_gamma   90.00
#
_symmetry.space_group_name_H-M   'P 1'
#
loop_
_entity.id
_entity.type
_entity.pdbx_description
1 polymer ?
#
loop_
_entity_poly.entity_id
_entity_poly.type
_entity_poly.pdbx_seq_one_letter_code
_entity_poly.pdbx_strand_id
1 'polypeptide(L)'
;MKKIINAVGQVENQMIEGMFKAFPQYVKKLDCGNVVVRAEKKTGKVALISGGGSGHEPAHGGFVGKGMLDAAVAGAVFTSPTPDQIYEGIKAVDDGKGVLMVVKNYTGDVLNFEMAAEMAADMDGIEVKEVVVNDDVAVQDSLYTTGRRGVAGTVFVHKIAGALAEKGASLDEVQAVAQKVIDNVRTMGMAIKPCTVPAAGEPGFELADDEMEIGIGIHGEPGVEKKPLETADEIVDTLLEKILADIDYSGSEVAVMINGCGSTPLMELFIVNNRVADVLAEKGIKVYKTMVGEYMTSLEMEGFSITLLRLDDQMKELLDEEADTPALTVAK
;
A
#
# COMPACT_ATOMS: atom_id res chain seq x y z
N MET A 1 -15.81 -22.26 -3.08
CA MET A 1 -14.65 -21.41 -3.39
C MET A 1 -13.94 -21.91 -4.65
N LYS A 2 -13.53 -21.05 -5.56
CA LYS A 2 -12.81 -21.41 -6.80
C LYS A 2 -11.53 -20.55 -6.86
N LYS A 3 -10.39 -21.13 -6.39
CA LYS A 3 -9.08 -20.46 -6.31
C LYS A 3 -7.96 -21.39 -6.75
N ILE A 4 -6.86 -20.83 -7.26
CA ILE A 4 -5.65 -21.59 -7.64
C ILE A 4 -4.75 -21.70 -6.41
N ILE A 5 -5.09 -22.56 -5.47
CA ILE A 5 -4.37 -22.84 -4.24
C ILE A 5 -4.29 -24.37 -4.01
N ASN A 6 -3.31 -24.84 -3.24
CA ASN A 6 -3.22 -26.23 -2.84
C ASN A 6 -4.04 -26.52 -1.57
N ALA A 7 -3.80 -25.76 -0.51
CA ALA A 7 -4.52 -25.85 0.76
C ALA A 7 -4.64 -24.47 1.42
N VAL A 8 -5.76 -24.23 2.08
CA VAL A 8 -6.07 -22.94 2.74
C VAL A 8 -4.96 -22.52 3.72
N GLY A 9 -4.51 -23.41 4.59
CA GLY A 9 -3.49 -23.10 5.60
C GLY A 9 -2.04 -23.03 5.07
N GLN A 10 -1.85 -23.00 3.74
CA GLN A 10 -0.52 -22.90 3.11
C GLN A 10 -0.41 -21.75 2.12
N VAL A 11 -1.45 -20.94 1.98
CA VAL A 11 -1.56 -19.90 0.95
C VAL A 11 -0.39 -18.91 1.06
N GLU A 12 -0.20 -18.32 2.22
CA GLU A 12 0.79 -17.29 2.46
C GLU A 12 2.21 -17.84 2.31
N ASN A 13 2.49 -19.00 2.92
CA ASN A 13 3.81 -19.60 2.86
C ASN A 13 4.19 -20.00 1.43
N GLN A 14 3.27 -20.61 0.68
CA GLN A 14 3.53 -21.02 -0.71
C GLN A 14 3.65 -19.82 -1.65
N MET A 15 2.87 -18.76 -1.43
CA MET A 15 2.97 -17.50 -2.17
C MET A 15 4.36 -16.89 -1.99
N ILE A 16 4.83 -16.74 -0.74
CA ILE A 16 6.15 -16.18 -0.42
C ILE A 16 7.27 -17.04 -0.97
N GLU A 17 7.20 -18.37 -0.82
CA GLU A 17 8.18 -19.29 -1.44
C GLU A 17 8.22 -19.15 -2.96
N GLY A 18 7.06 -18.96 -3.60
CA GLY A 18 6.98 -18.67 -5.04
C GLY A 18 7.67 -17.36 -5.42
N MET A 19 7.49 -16.31 -4.61
CA MET A 19 8.12 -15.01 -4.81
C MET A 19 9.65 -15.09 -4.71
N PHE A 20 10.20 -15.79 -3.72
CA PHE A 20 11.68 -15.98 -3.61
C PHE A 20 12.26 -16.73 -4.79
N LYS A 21 11.55 -17.72 -5.30
CA LYS A 21 11.99 -18.46 -6.49
C LYS A 21 11.95 -17.65 -7.76
N ALA A 22 11.01 -16.69 -7.84
CA ALA A 22 10.87 -15.80 -8.98
C ALA A 22 11.87 -14.63 -8.95
N PHE A 23 12.19 -14.11 -7.76
CA PHE A 23 12.94 -12.88 -7.57
C PHE A 23 14.14 -13.03 -6.60
N PRO A 24 15.00 -14.06 -6.72
CA PRO A 24 16.09 -14.30 -5.79
C PRO A 24 17.14 -13.19 -5.76
N GLN A 25 17.20 -12.36 -6.81
CA GLN A 25 18.09 -11.19 -6.89
C GLN A 25 17.62 -10.01 -6.03
N TYR A 26 16.33 -9.95 -5.71
CA TYR A 26 15.75 -8.86 -4.92
C TYR A 26 15.54 -9.21 -3.47
N VAL A 27 15.04 -10.42 -3.21
CA VAL A 27 14.49 -10.78 -1.90
C VAL A 27 14.96 -12.14 -1.41
N LYS A 28 15.03 -12.29 -0.08
CA LYS A 28 15.22 -13.54 0.64
C LYS A 28 14.28 -13.63 1.82
N LYS A 29 13.98 -14.84 2.27
CA LYS A 29 13.16 -15.14 3.44
C LYS A 29 14.02 -15.21 4.70
N LEU A 30 13.50 -14.77 5.83
CA LEU A 30 14.03 -15.11 7.14
C LEU A 30 13.43 -16.45 7.63
N ASP A 31 14.16 -17.15 8.48
CA ASP A 31 13.72 -18.46 9.02
C ASP A 31 12.61 -18.30 10.11
N CYS A 32 12.27 -17.09 10.49
CA CYS A 32 11.33 -16.74 11.56
C CYS A 32 9.89 -16.48 11.08
N GLY A 33 9.45 -17.01 9.95
CA GLY A 33 8.10 -16.85 9.44
C GLY A 33 8.02 -16.17 8.07
N ASN A 34 6.93 -15.45 7.79
CA ASN A 34 6.69 -14.83 6.49
C ASN A 34 7.29 -13.41 6.42
N VAL A 35 8.59 -13.31 6.71
CA VAL A 35 9.37 -12.07 6.65
C VAL A 35 10.24 -12.06 5.41
N VAL A 36 9.99 -11.08 4.55
CA VAL A 36 10.71 -10.82 3.31
C VAL A 36 11.71 -9.70 3.56
N VAL A 37 13.00 -9.90 3.26
CA VAL A 37 14.02 -8.86 3.35
C VAL A 37 14.79 -8.75 2.05
N ARG A 38 15.48 -7.63 1.83
CA ARG A 38 16.36 -7.47 0.65
C ARG A 38 17.39 -8.59 0.59
N ALA A 39 17.62 -9.14 -0.60
CA ALA A 39 18.66 -10.15 -0.83
C ALA A 39 20.04 -9.63 -0.44
N GLU A 40 20.36 -8.38 -0.81
CA GLU A 40 21.54 -7.66 -0.39
C GLU A 40 21.16 -6.52 0.57
N LYS A 41 21.58 -6.66 1.83
CA LYS A 41 21.38 -5.61 2.84
C LYS A 41 22.28 -4.42 2.49
N LYS A 42 21.68 -3.24 2.33
CA LYS A 42 22.45 -2.00 2.23
C LYS A 42 22.75 -1.50 3.64
N THR A 43 24.02 -1.29 3.93
CA THR A 43 24.50 -0.80 5.22
C THR A 43 24.57 0.73 5.25
N GLY A 44 24.56 1.30 6.45
CA GLY A 44 24.78 2.73 6.70
C GLY A 44 23.61 3.63 6.33
N LYS A 45 22.39 3.09 6.19
CA LYS A 45 21.16 3.85 5.93
C LYS A 45 20.07 3.49 6.95
N VAL A 46 19.09 4.37 7.09
CA VAL A 46 17.83 4.05 7.76
C VAL A 46 17.12 2.94 6.99
N ALA A 47 16.66 1.91 7.69
CA ALA A 47 15.88 0.85 7.08
C ALA A 47 14.37 1.16 7.10
N LEU A 48 13.66 0.78 6.04
CA LEU A 48 12.20 0.86 6.00
C LEU A 48 11.59 -0.53 6.09
N ILE A 49 10.63 -0.69 6.99
CA ILE A 49 9.82 -1.90 7.13
C ILE A 49 8.35 -1.57 7.05
N SER A 50 7.59 -2.44 6.43
CA SER A 50 6.13 -2.40 6.38
C SER A 50 5.56 -3.81 6.45
N GLY A 51 4.26 -3.93 6.43
CA GLY A 51 3.59 -5.22 6.46
C GLY A 51 2.09 -5.07 6.64
N GLY A 52 1.46 -6.19 6.89
CA GLY A 52 0.03 -6.33 7.04
C GLY A 52 -0.44 -7.70 6.59
N GLY A 53 -1.74 -7.91 6.48
CA GLY A 53 -2.28 -9.15 5.94
C GLY A 53 -1.83 -9.41 4.50
N SER A 54 -1.67 -10.69 4.15
CA SER A 54 -1.55 -11.12 2.76
C SER A 54 -2.85 -10.90 2.00
N GLY A 55 -2.82 -10.90 0.65
CA GLY A 55 -3.99 -10.68 -0.19
C GLY A 55 -4.00 -9.31 -0.87
N HIS A 56 -2.97 -8.51 -0.67
CA HIS A 56 -2.79 -7.19 -1.27
C HIS A 56 -1.66 -7.14 -2.29
N GLU A 57 -1.16 -8.28 -2.71
CA GLU A 57 0.00 -8.37 -3.60
C GLU A 57 -0.17 -7.47 -4.84
N PRO A 58 0.94 -6.77 -5.20
CA PRO A 58 2.33 -6.92 -4.77
C PRO A 58 2.68 -6.30 -3.40
N ALA A 59 1.79 -5.55 -2.75
CA ALA A 59 2.06 -5.01 -1.41
C ALA A 59 2.11 -6.13 -0.35
N HIS A 60 3.09 -6.16 0.56
CA HIS A 60 4.20 -5.21 0.62
C HIS A 60 5.51 -5.85 0.09
N GLY A 61 5.59 -7.19 0.04
CA GLY A 61 6.79 -7.95 -0.34
C GLY A 61 7.35 -7.59 -1.71
N GLY A 62 6.47 -7.30 -2.69
CA GLY A 62 6.86 -6.87 -4.03
C GLY A 62 7.55 -5.51 -4.08
N PHE A 63 7.49 -4.72 -3.01
CA PHE A 63 8.15 -3.42 -2.89
C PHE A 63 9.44 -3.47 -2.05
N VAL A 64 9.92 -4.66 -1.69
CA VAL A 64 11.21 -4.84 -1.03
C VAL A 64 12.33 -4.79 -2.06
N GLY A 65 13.21 -3.80 -1.93
CA GLY A 65 14.34 -3.59 -2.83
C GLY A 65 14.89 -2.16 -2.77
N LYS A 66 15.81 -1.86 -3.65
CA LYS A 66 16.48 -0.55 -3.71
C LYS A 66 15.47 0.59 -3.88
N GLY A 67 15.62 1.64 -3.10
CA GLY A 67 14.81 2.86 -3.19
C GLY A 67 13.38 2.74 -2.66
N MET A 68 13.03 1.60 -2.03
CA MET A 68 11.74 1.37 -1.37
C MET A 68 11.92 0.68 -0.02
N LEU A 69 11.30 -0.49 0.23
CA LEU A 69 11.38 -1.19 1.52
C LEU A 69 12.68 -2.01 1.66
N ASP A 70 13.15 -2.17 2.91
CA ASP A 70 14.21 -3.10 3.28
C ASP A 70 13.64 -4.43 3.80
N ALA A 71 12.42 -4.39 4.40
CA ALA A 71 11.68 -5.58 4.79
C ALA A 71 10.17 -5.40 4.63
N ALA A 72 9.47 -6.54 4.47
CA ALA A 72 8.03 -6.64 4.56
C ALA A 72 7.61 -7.87 5.35
N VAL A 73 6.62 -7.74 6.23
CA VAL A 73 6.11 -8.83 7.06
C VAL A 73 4.69 -9.17 6.62
N ALA A 74 4.50 -10.40 6.16
CA ALA A 74 3.21 -10.87 5.65
C ALA A 74 2.48 -11.69 6.72
N GLY A 75 1.34 -11.18 7.18
CA GLY A 75 0.41 -11.90 8.02
C GLY A 75 -0.44 -12.91 7.23
N ALA A 76 -1.36 -13.58 7.91
CA ALA A 76 -2.37 -14.39 7.25
C ALA A 76 -3.25 -13.51 6.35
N VAL A 77 -4.02 -14.13 5.43
CA VAL A 77 -4.87 -13.36 4.51
C VAL A 77 -5.76 -12.38 5.30
N PHE A 78 -5.63 -11.08 4.99
CA PHE A 78 -6.34 -9.96 5.62
C PHE A 78 -6.19 -9.88 7.15
N THR A 79 -5.11 -10.43 7.70
CA THR A 79 -4.84 -10.42 9.14
C THR A 79 -3.42 -9.92 9.40
N SER A 80 -3.27 -9.03 10.36
CA SER A 80 -1.98 -8.43 10.75
C SER A 80 -0.96 -9.51 11.13
N PRO A 81 0.33 -9.33 10.78
CA PRO A 81 1.41 -10.19 11.27
C PRO A 81 1.58 -10.05 12.79
N THR A 82 2.18 -11.05 13.42
CA THR A 82 2.42 -11.03 14.87
C THR A 82 3.59 -10.12 15.24
N PRO A 83 3.61 -9.56 16.48
CA PRO A 83 4.69 -8.67 16.92
C PRO A 83 6.09 -9.29 16.82
N ASP A 84 6.22 -10.57 17.13
CA ASP A 84 7.51 -11.30 17.05
C ASP A 84 8.03 -11.38 15.61
N GLN A 85 7.17 -11.57 14.62
CA GLN A 85 7.58 -11.57 13.21
C GLN A 85 8.04 -10.18 12.77
N ILE A 86 7.34 -9.13 13.18
CA ILE A 86 7.70 -7.75 12.89
C ILE A 86 9.03 -7.40 13.57
N TYR A 87 9.20 -7.75 14.85
CA TYR A 87 10.44 -7.56 15.59
C TYR A 87 11.64 -8.22 14.92
N GLU A 88 11.53 -9.47 14.49
CA GLU A 88 12.60 -10.15 13.76
C GLU A 88 12.91 -9.47 12.42
N GLY A 89 11.88 -8.91 11.76
CA GLY A 89 12.06 -8.09 10.57
C GLY A 89 12.86 -6.81 10.85
N ILE A 90 12.51 -6.08 11.91
CA ILE A 90 13.22 -4.86 12.38
C ILE A 90 14.69 -5.18 12.64
N LYS A 91 14.94 -6.20 13.45
CA LYS A 91 16.28 -6.64 13.82
C LYS A 91 17.13 -7.07 12.61
N ALA A 92 16.53 -7.74 11.63
CA ALA A 92 17.25 -8.19 10.44
C ALA A 92 17.73 -7.03 9.55
N VAL A 93 16.99 -5.91 9.51
CA VAL A 93 17.30 -4.78 8.62
C VAL A 93 18.06 -3.65 9.30
N ASP A 94 17.97 -3.50 10.60
CA ASP A 94 18.73 -2.46 11.30
C ASP A 94 20.24 -2.61 11.09
N ASP A 95 20.89 -1.48 10.90
CA ASP A 95 22.36 -1.35 10.77
C ASP A 95 22.89 -0.19 11.63
N GLY A 96 22.22 0.10 12.74
CA GLY A 96 22.59 1.16 13.68
C GLY A 96 22.24 2.57 13.19
N LYS A 97 21.37 2.71 12.19
CA LYS A 97 20.83 3.98 11.70
C LYS A 97 19.33 4.15 12.02
N GLY A 98 18.76 3.15 12.69
CA GLY A 98 17.36 3.07 13.04
C GLY A 98 16.45 2.58 11.91
N VAL A 99 15.23 2.31 12.29
CA VAL A 99 14.21 1.72 11.41
C VAL A 99 12.96 2.60 11.39
N LEU A 100 12.46 2.92 10.19
CA LEU A 100 11.15 3.52 10.00
C LEU A 100 10.12 2.45 9.65
N MET A 101 9.07 2.33 10.46
CA MET A 101 7.90 1.52 10.17
C MET A 101 6.87 2.35 9.39
N VAL A 102 6.42 1.84 8.25
CA VAL A 102 5.29 2.39 7.51
C VAL A 102 4.08 1.48 7.72
N VAL A 103 3.14 1.93 8.51
CA VAL A 103 2.00 1.14 9.00
C VAL A 103 0.72 1.65 8.39
N LYS A 104 -0.12 0.76 7.85
CA LYS A 104 -1.48 1.14 7.44
C LYS A 104 -2.38 1.26 8.68
N ASN A 105 -3.26 2.26 8.69
CA ASN A 105 -4.15 2.51 9.83
C ASN A 105 -5.26 1.45 9.93
N TYR A 106 -4.90 0.30 10.50
CA TYR A 106 -5.81 -0.76 10.98
C TYR A 106 -5.41 -1.12 12.40
N THR A 107 -6.37 -1.28 13.28
CA THR A 107 -6.13 -1.47 14.73
C THR A 107 -5.14 -2.59 15.02
N GLY A 108 -5.26 -3.73 14.32
CA GLY A 108 -4.34 -4.86 14.50
C GLY A 108 -2.92 -4.54 14.02
N ASP A 109 -2.77 -3.88 12.88
CA ASP A 109 -1.46 -3.47 12.35
C ASP A 109 -0.80 -2.48 13.31
N VAL A 110 -1.49 -1.41 13.71
CA VAL A 110 -0.95 -0.37 14.61
C VAL A 110 -0.47 -1.00 15.91
N LEU A 111 -1.32 -1.78 16.60
CA LEU A 111 -0.96 -2.40 17.88
C LEU A 111 0.22 -3.38 17.76
N ASN A 112 0.25 -4.21 16.72
CA ASN A 112 1.30 -5.22 16.57
C ASN A 112 2.65 -4.60 16.18
N PHE A 113 2.64 -3.53 15.37
CA PHE A 113 3.86 -2.80 15.02
C PHE A 113 4.40 -1.99 16.20
N GLU A 114 3.53 -1.33 17.00
CA GLU A 114 3.92 -0.66 18.24
C GLU A 114 4.59 -1.63 19.22
N MET A 115 3.98 -2.80 19.46
CA MET A 115 4.56 -3.83 20.34
C MET A 115 5.93 -4.31 19.83
N ALA A 116 6.08 -4.49 18.52
CA ALA A 116 7.37 -4.91 17.94
C ALA A 116 8.44 -3.82 18.08
N ALA A 117 8.07 -2.55 17.96
CA ALA A 117 9.00 -1.42 18.18
C ALA A 117 9.47 -1.37 19.64
N GLU A 118 8.56 -1.56 20.61
CA GLU A 118 8.92 -1.65 22.02
C GLU A 118 9.88 -2.83 22.27
N MET A 119 9.60 -4.01 21.69
CA MET A 119 10.50 -5.16 21.81
C MET A 119 11.89 -4.85 21.25
N ALA A 120 11.99 -4.21 20.08
CA ALA A 120 13.24 -3.87 19.44
C ALA A 120 14.05 -2.84 20.26
N ALA A 121 13.39 -1.86 20.84
CA ALA A 121 14.02 -0.87 21.72
C ALA A 121 14.53 -1.49 23.02
N ASP A 122 13.70 -2.30 23.70
CA ASP A 122 14.00 -2.84 25.02
C ASP A 122 15.04 -3.98 24.97
N MET A 123 14.99 -4.84 23.94
CA MET A 123 15.84 -6.03 23.86
C MET A 123 17.16 -5.78 23.14
N ASP A 124 17.17 -4.96 22.09
CA ASP A 124 18.33 -4.76 21.22
C ASP A 124 18.81 -3.29 21.16
N GLY A 125 18.07 -2.35 21.77
CA GLY A 125 18.40 -0.91 21.76
C GLY A 125 18.28 -0.28 20.37
N ILE A 126 17.42 -0.85 19.48
CA ILE A 126 17.20 -0.34 18.14
C ILE A 126 16.28 0.87 18.20
N GLU A 127 16.69 1.98 17.60
CA GLU A 127 15.81 3.15 17.44
C GLU A 127 14.78 2.89 16.34
N VAL A 128 13.51 2.88 16.72
CA VAL A 128 12.41 2.65 15.79
C VAL A 128 11.47 3.85 15.82
N LYS A 129 11.06 4.32 14.64
CA LYS A 129 10.01 5.31 14.47
C LYS A 129 8.93 4.77 13.56
N GLU A 130 7.75 5.36 13.63
CA GLU A 130 6.63 4.97 12.79
C GLU A 130 5.96 6.16 12.10
N VAL A 131 5.28 5.86 11.01
CA VAL A 131 4.23 6.69 10.40
C VAL A 131 3.02 5.84 10.10
N VAL A 132 1.83 6.38 10.36
CA VAL A 132 0.56 5.68 10.16
C VAL A 132 -0.16 6.26 8.94
N VAL A 133 -0.33 5.45 7.91
CA VAL A 133 -0.98 5.84 6.65
C VAL A 133 -2.49 5.77 6.78
N ASN A 134 -3.18 6.85 6.42
CA ASN A 134 -4.62 7.06 6.59
C ASN A 134 -5.25 7.82 5.40
N ASP A 135 -4.89 7.40 4.21
CA ASP A 135 -5.18 8.11 2.95
C ASP A 135 -6.61 7.95 2.42
N ASP A 136 -7.40 6.99 2.94
CA ASP A 136 -8.76 6.73 2.47
C ASP A 136 -9.75 7.82 2.92
N VAL A 137 -10.33 8.53 1.94
CA VAL A 137 -11.31 9.60 2.21
C VAL A 137 -12.76 9.10 2.30
N ALA A 138 -13.00 7.82 2.06
CA ALA A 138 -14.35 7.26 2.03
C ALA A 138 -15.02 7.30 3.40
N VAL A 139 -14.31 6.92 4.46
CA VAL A 139 -14.85 6.80 5.81
C VAL A 139 -13.93 7.46 6.84
N GLN A 140 -14.50 8.02 7.92
CA GLN A 140 -13.71 8.55 9.04
C GLN A 140 -13.36 7.46 10.06
N ASP A 141 -14.25 6.49 10.26
CA ASP A 141 -14.06 5.31 11.09
C ASP A 141 -14.65 4.09 10.39
N SER A 142 -14.03 2.92 10.55
CA SER A 142 -14.53 1.66 10.01
C SER A 142 -14.66 0.59 11.11
N LEU A 143 -15.12 -0.61 10.76
CA LEU A 143 -15.28 -1.73 11.71
C LEU A 143 -13.95 -2.14 12.38
N TYR A 144 -12.82 -1.90 11.70
CA TYR A 144 -11.49 -2.35 12.14
C TYR A 144 -10.50 -1.21 12.38
N THR A 145 -10.97 0.05 12.33
CA THR A 145 -10.07 1.22 12.30
C THR A 145 -10.73 2.41 12.98
N THR A 146 -10.05 3.00 13.95
CA THR A 146 -10.36 4.35 14.43
C THR A 146 -9.63 5.34 13.54
N GLY A 147 -10.33 6.29 12.96
CA GLY A 147 -9.82 7.17 11.93
C GLY A 147 -9.89 6.52 10.52
N ARG A 148 -9.31 7.18 9.54
CA ARG A 148 -9.31 6.75 8.14
C ARG A 148 -8.43 5.52 7.94
N ARG A 149 -8.84 4.62 7.04
CA ARG A 149 -8.05 3.45 6.63
C ARG A 149 -6.80 3.87 5.85
N GLY A 150 -5.74 3.08 5.95
CA GLY A 150 -4.57 3.14 5.08
C GLY A 150 -4.76 2.21 3.88
N VAL A 151 -4.66 2.73 2.68
CA VAL A 151 -4.89 2.00 1.42
C VAL A 151 -3.77 2.27 0.41
N ALA A 152 -4.04 2.36 -0.87
CA ALA A 152 -3.06 2.38 -1.94
C ALA A 152 -2.05 3.53 -1.89
N GLY A 153 -2.37 4.66 -1.26
CA GLY A 153 -1.43 5.77 -1.04
C GLY A 153 -0.16 5.39 -0.29
N THR A 154 -0.19 4.29 0.46
CA THR A 154 0.97 3.69 1.13
C THR A 154 2.14 3.44 0.17
N VAL A 155 1.87 3.12 -1.10
CA VAL A 155 2.91 2.88 -2.12
C VAL A 155 3.74 4.13 -2.39
N PHE A 156 3.13 5.32 -2.40
CA PHE A 156 3.87 6.58 -2.51
C PHE A 156 4.74 6.85 -1.27
N VAL A 157 4.27 6.49 -0.08
CA VAL A 157 5.06 6.60 1.15
C VAL A 157 6.30 5.71 1.05
N HIS A 158 6.14 4.44 0.65
CA HIS A 158 7.27 3.53 0.44
C HIS A 158 8.29 4.07 -0.55
N LYS A 159 7.82 4.61 -1.70
CA LYS A 159 8.70 5.10 -2.75
C LYS A 159 9.48 6.35 -2.33
N ILE A 160 8.81 7.34 -1.75
CA ILE A 160 9.41 8.64 -1.44
C ILE A 160 10.30 8.56 -0.20
N ALA A 161 9.83 7.91 0.87
CA ALA A 161 10.64 7.70 2.07
C ALA A 161 11.81 6.76 1.82
N GLY A 162 11.59 5.68 1.03
CA GLY A 162 12.64 4.74 0.64
C GLY A 162 13.75 5.42 -0.18
N ALA A 163 13.40 6.29 -1.11
CA ALA A 163 14.36 7.06 -1.90
C ALA A 163 15.22 7.99 -1.01
N LEU A 164 14.60 8.68 -0.04
CA LEU A 164 15.35 9.55 0.88
C LEU A 164 16.27 8.75 1.80
N ALA A 165 15.81 7.63 2.34
CA ALA A 165 16.63 6.71 3.11
C ALA A 165 17.81 6.17 2.31
N GLU A 166 17.60 5.84 1.03
CA GLU A 166 18.63 5.35 0.12
C GLU A 166 19.74 6.41 -0.13
N LYS A 167 19.39 7.70 -0.04
CA LYS A 167 20.33 8.84 -0.10
C LYS A 167 21.10 9.04 1.21
N GLY A 168 20.81 8.31 2.28
CA GLY A 168 21.51 8.34 3.55
C GLY A 168 21.04 9.40 4.55
N ALA A 169 19.81 9.89 4.41
CA ALA A 169 19.19 10.80 5.36
C ALA A 169 19.01 10.16 6.75
N SER A 170 18.88 10.97 7.78
CA SER A 170 18.63 10.56 9.17
C SER A 170 17.20 10.00 9.34
N LEU A 171 16.98 9.25 10.42
CA LEU A 171 15.67 8.70 10.75
C LEU A 171 14.59 9.78 10.90
N ASP A 172 14.95 10.94 11.50
CA ASP A 172 14.04 12.09 11.62
C ASP A 172 13.63 12.66 10.26
N GLU A 173 14.59 12.80 9.34
CA GLU A 173 14.32 13.33 8.00
C GLU A 173 13.47 12.36 7.18
N VAL A 174 13.74 11.06 7.27
CA VAL A 174 12.95 10.03 6.56
C VAL A 174 11.53 9.96 7.12
N GLN A 175 11.36 10.03 8.45
CA GLN A 175 10.04 10.10 9.07
C GLN A 175 9.29 11.36 8.64
N ALA A 176 9.95 12.51 8.66
CA ALA A 176 9.32 13.79 8.29
C ALA A 176 8.83 13.79 6.83
N VAL A 177 9.61 13.24 5.89
CA VAL A 177 9.16 13.14 4.49
C VAL A 177 8.05 12.12 4.30
N ALA A 178 8.09 11.00 5.02
CA ALA A 178 7.01 10.01 5.01
C ALA A 178 5.69 10.62 5.50
N GLN A 179 5.73 11.36 6.62
CA GLN A 179 4.56 12.07 7.15
C GLN A 179 4.07 13.14 6.18
N LYS A 180 4.98 13.88 5.53
CA LYS A 180 4.61 14.86 4.50
C LYS A 180 3.84 14.22 3.35
N VAL A 181 4.23 13.01 2.90
CA VAL A 181 3.48 12.27 1.88
C VAL A 181 2.08 11.93 2.40
N ILE A 182 1.95 11.40 3.62
CA ILE A 182 0.68 11.04 4.25
C ILE A 182 -0.26 12.26 4.33
N ASP A 183 0.25 13.40 4.71
CA ASP A 183 -0.52 14.64 4.83
C ASP A 183 -1.07 15.11 3.47
N ASN A 184 -0.44 14.72 2.35
CA ASN A 184 -0.72 15.19 1.01
C ASN A 184 -1.29 14.13 0.05
N VAL A 185 -1.50 12.89 0.50
CA VAL A 185 -2.05 11.79 -0.31
C VAL A 185 -3.50 11.50 0.07
N ARG A 186 -4.36 11.30 -0.93
CA ARG A 186 -5.77 10.92 -0.74
C ARG A 186 -6.17 9.86 -1.74
N THR A 187 -6.93 8.90 -1.25
CA THR A 187 -7.39 7.73 -2.02
C THR A 187 -8.87 7.49 -1.79
N MET A 188 -9.56 7.05 -2.82
CA MET A 188 -10.89 6.48 -2.72
C MET A 188 -11.07 5.37 -3.73
N GLY A 189 -11.73 4.29 -3.33
CA GLY A 189 -11.96 3.12 -4.18
C GLY A 189 -13.44 2.79 -4.37
N MET A 190 -13.69 1.84 -5.26
CA MET A 190 -14.99 1.22 -5.49
C MET A 190 -14.83 -0.23 -5.91
N ALA A 191 -15.90 -1.03 -5.82
CA ALA A 191 -15.94 -2.40 -6.36
C ALA A 191 -17.30 -2.75 -6.97
N ILE A 192 -17.24 -3.67 -7.94
CA ILE A 192 -18.42 -4.27 -8.60
C ILE A 192 -18.56 -5.77 -8.28
N LYS A 193 -17.49 -6.41 -7.76
CA LYS A 193 -17.55 -7.78 -7.24
C LYS A 193 -16.67 -7.96 -6.02
N PRO A 194 -17.11 -8.74 -5.03
CA PRO A 194 -16.34 -9.06 -3.84
C PRO A 194 -15.15 -9.98 -4.15
N CYS A 195 -14.18 -10.00 -3.24
CA CYS A 195 -13.20 -11.07 -3.15
C CYS A 195 -13.69 -12.20 -2.22
N THR A 196 -13.04 -13.35 -2.31
CA THR A 196 -13.27 -14.49 -1.43
C THR A 196 -12.01 -14.81 -0.63
N VAL A 197 -12.05 -14.59 0.67
CA VAL A 197 -10.98 -15.00 1.58
C VAL A 197 -10.92 -16.53 1.63
N PRO A 198 -9.76 -17.18 1.38
CA PRO A 198 -9.65 -18.64 1.34
C PRO A 198 -10.17 -19.34 2.60
N ALA A 199 -9.93 -18.78 3.77
CA ALA A 199 -10.38 -19.35 5.05
C ALA A 199 -11.91 -19.26 5.24
N ALA A 200 -12.55 -18.20 4.74
CA ALA A 200 -14.01 -18.05 4.78
C ALA A 200 -14.71 -18.95 3.76
N GLY A 201 -14.11 -19.10 2.58
CA GLY A 201 -14.66 -19.95 1.50
C GLY A 201 -15.86 -19.37 0.75
N GLU A 202 -16.35 -18.22 1.16
CA GLU A 202 -17.47 -17.46 0.59
C GLU A 202 -17.10 -15.99 0.36
N PRO A 203 -17.81 -15.25 -0.51
CA PRO A 203 -17.59 -13.83 -0.75
C PRO A 203 -17.72 -13.00 0.53
N GLY A 204 -16.91 -11.95 0.65
CA GLY A 204 -16.90 -11.08 1.84
C GLY A 204 -18.15 -10.19 1.95
N PHE A 205 -18.81 -9.89 0.85
CA PHE A 205 -20.06 -9.12 0.76
C PHE A 205 -20.87 -9.54 -0.49
N GLU A 206 -22.08 -9.05 -0.61
CA GLU A 206 -22.95 -9.33 -1.75
C GLU A 206 -23.28 -8.04 -2.51
N LEU A 207 -23.19 -8.10 -3.84
CA LEU A 207 -23.68 -7.12 -4.79
C LEU A 207 -24.51 -7.84 -5.86
N ALA A 208 -25.62 -7.24 -6.29
CA ALA A 208 -26.34 -7.69 -7.47
C ALA A 208 -25.51 -7.41 -8.75
N ASP A 209 -25.88 -8.06 -9.87
CA ASP A 209 -25.14 -7.93 -11.14
C ASP A 209 -25.15 -6.48 -11.70
N ASP A 210 -26.09 -5.65 -11.27
CA ASP A 210 -26.28 -4.25 -11.66
C ASP A 210 -25.95 -3.26 -10.54
N GLU A 211 -25.27 -3.69 -9.47
CA GLU A 211 -24.86 -2.87 -8.33
C GLU A 211 -23.34 -2.66 -8.26
N MET A 212 -22.97 -1.55 -7.64
CA MET A 212 -21.60 -1.26 -7.23
C MET A 212 -21.56 -0.70 -5.81
N GLU A 213 -20.39 -0.77 -5.17
CA GLU A 213 -20.15 -0.19 -3.85
C GLU A 213 -19.04 0.87 -3.92
N ILE A 214 -19.37 2.10 -3.52
CA ILE A 214 -18.45 3.23 -3.48
C ILE A 214 -17.79 3.32 -2.11
N GLY A 215 -16.46 3.54 -2.09
CA GLY A 215 -15.69 3.72 -0.86
C GLY A 215 -15.40 2.42 -0.12
N ILE A 216 -15.42 1.28 -0.81
CA ILE A 216 -15.11 -0.03 -0.21
C ILE A 216 -13.66 -0.10 0.26
N GLY A 217 -13.41 -0.80 1.37
CA GLY A 217 -12.09 -1.07 1.89
C GLY A 217 -11.37 -2.23 1.20
N ILE A 218 -10.05 -2.31 1.38
CA ILE A 218 -9.21 -3.34 0.75
C ILE A 218 -9.35 -4.73 1.38
N HIS A 219 -10.05 -4.89 2.50
CA HIS A 219 -10.42 -6.17 3.08
C HIS A 219 -11.90 -6.51 2.83
N GLY A 220 -12.59 -5.75 1.97
CA GLY A 220 -14.03 -5.86 1.75
C GLY A 220 -14.87 -5.23 2.85
N GLU A 221 -14.31 -4.29 3.62
CA GLU A 221 -15.08 -3.51 4.58
C GLU A 221 -16.10 -2.64 3.84
N PRO A 222 -17.32 -2.51 4.38
CA PRO A 222 -18.37 -1.73 3.74
C PRO A 222 -17.90 -0.33 3.34
N GLY A 223 -18.32 0.11 2.16
CA GLY A 223 -18.14 1.46 1.68
C GLY A 223 -19.14 2.45 2.28
N VAL A 224 -19.35 3.53 1.58
CA VAL A 224 -20.28 4.59 1.99
C VAL A 224 -21.65 4.47 1.33
N GLU A 225 -21.72 3.80 0.17
CA GLU A 225 -22.95 3.71 -0.62
C GLU A 225 -22.95 2.51 -1.57
N LYS A 226 -24.02 1.74 -1.55
CA LYS A 226 -24.39 0.82 -2.65
C LYS A 226 -25.34 1.53 -3.59
N LYS A 227 -25.07 1.46 -4.88
CA LYS A 227 -25.91 2.07 -5.91
C LYS A 227 -25.86 1.28 -7.22
N PRO A 228 -26.78 1.52 -8.16
CA PRO A 228 -26.73 0.92 -9.49
C PRO A 228 -25.39 1.17 -10.16
N LEU A 229 -24.93 0.23 -10.97
CA LEU A 229 -23.71 0.35 -11.76
C LEU A 229 -23.81 1.54 -12.72
N GLU A 230 -22.82 2.42 -12.66
CA GLU A 230 -22.71 3.62 -13.50
C GLU A 230 -21.63 3.43 -14.57
N THR A 231 -21.53 4.39 -15.48
CA THR A 231 -20.43 4.45 -16.44
C THR A 231 -19.08 4.75 -15.76
N ALA A 232 -17.98 4.40 -16.38
CA ALA A 232 -16.64 4.69 -15.85
C ALA A 232 -16.45 6.19 -15.54
N ASP A 233 -16.96 7.06 -16.41
CA ASP A 233 -16.83 8.52 -16.22
C ASP A 233 -17.61 8.99 -14.99
N GLU A 234 -18.84 8.54 -14.78
CA GLU A 234 -19.66 8.87 -13.60
C GLU A 234 -19.02 8.36 -12.30
N ILE A 235 -18.46 7.15 -12.32
CA ILE A 235 -17.74 6.58 -11.18
C ILE A 235 -16.52 7.44 -10.86
N VAL A 236 -15.69 7.77 -11.85
CA VAL A 236 -14.50 8.62 -11.67
C VAL A 236 -14.88 9.98 -11.12
N ASP A 237 -15.93 10.62 -11.66
CA ASP A 237 -16.40 11.92 -11.18
C ASP A 237 -16.80 11.86 -9.70
N THR A 238 -17.50 10.80 -9.29
CA THR A 238 -17.90 10.58 -7.89
C THR A 238 -16.69 10.42 -6.96
N LEU A 239 -15.69 9.60 -7.35
CA LEU A 239 -14.50 9.39 -6.52
C LEU A 239 -13.63 10.64 -6.44
N LEU A 240 -13.40 11.32 -7.57
CA LEU A 240 -12.60 12.54 -7.62
C LEU A 240 -13.26 13.70 -6.87
N GLU A 241 -14.58 13.82 -6.88
CA GLU A 241 -15.29 14.84 -6.09
C GLU A 241 -14.91 14.74 -4.60
N LYS A 242 -14.89 13.52 -4.03
CA LYS A 242 -14.54 13.28 -2.63
C LYS A 242 -13.05 13.54 -2.35
N ILE A 243 -12.17 13.06 -3.24
CA ILE A 243 -10.72 13.24 -3.09
C ILE A 243 -10.36 14.73 -3.15
N LEU A 244 -10.91 15.46 -4.13
CA LEU A 244 -10.61 16.88 -4.35
C LEU A 244 -11.25 17.80 -3.32
N ALA A 245 -12.28 17.35 -2.63
CA ALA A 245 -12.92 18.11 -1.54
C ALA A 245 -12.14 18.03 -0.22
N ASP A 246 -11.28 17.03 -0.05
CA ASP A 246 -10.59 16.77 1.22
C ASP A 246 -9.37 17.67 1.45
N ILE A 247 -8.60 17.93 0.41
CA ILE A 247 -7.49 18.87 0.43
C ILE A 247 -7.47 19.73 -0.84
N ASP A 248 -6.91 20.93 -0.75
CA ASP A 248 -6.78 21.84 -1.89
C ASP A 248 -5.58 21.43 -2.77
N TYR A 249 -5.85 21.07 -4.01
CA TYR A 249 -4.86 20.74 -5.04
C TYR A 249 -4.57 21.91 -6.00
N SER A 250 -5.26 23.04 -5.86
CA SER A 250 -5.11 24.19 -6.77
C SER A 250 -3.68 24.72 -6.79
N GLY A 251 -3.17 24.99 -7.98
CA GLY A 251 -1.81 25.51 -8.18
C GLY A 251 -0.69 24.50 -7.89
N SER A 252 -1.02 23.23 -7.61
CA SER A 252 -0.05 22.17 -7.35
C SER A 252 0.10 21.24 -8.55
N GLU A 253 1.19 20.47 -8.57
CA GLU A 253 1.34 19.28 -9.41
C GLU A 253 1.01 18.04 -8.60
N VAL A 254 0.45 17.02 -9.25
CA VAL A 254 0.06 15.77 -8.59
C VAL A 254 0.69 14.54 -9.23
N ALA A 255 0.97 13.53 -8.39
CA ALA A 255 1.08 12.17 -8.89
C ALA A 255 -0.28 11.48 -8.79
N VAL A 256 -0.62 10.73 -9.83
CA VAL A 256 -1.86 9.96 -9.95
C VAL A 256 -1.52 8.48 -9.91
N MET A 257 -2.28 7.69 -9.16
CA MET A 257 -2.23 6.23 -9.24
C MET A 257 -3.64 5.69 -9.44
N ILE A 258 -3.83 4.97 -10.54
CA ILE A 258 -5.01 4.16 -10.81
C ILE A 258 -4.65 2.73 -10.45
N ASN A 259 -5.17 2.27 -9.33
CA ASN A 259 -4.81 1.00 -8.72
C ASN A 259 -5.97 0.00 -8.86
N GLY A 260 -5.72 -1.10 -9.56
CA GLY A 260 -6.67 -2.21 -9.64
C GLY A 260 -6.74 -3.00 -8.34
N CYS A 261 -7.89 -3.61 -8.07
CA CYS A 261 -8.11 -4.41 -6.87
C CYS A 261 -7.85 -5.91 -7.05
N GLY A 262 -7.31 -6.34 -8.21
CA GLY A 262 -6.90 -7.72 -8.49
C GLY A 262 -7.62 -8.40 -9.66
N SER A 263 -8.85 -7.99 -9.99
CA SER A 263 -9.60 -8.58 -11.13
C SER A 263 -10.01 -7.58 -12.20
N THR A 264 -9.73 -6.30 -12.03
CA THR A 264 -10.07 -5.29 -13.03
C THR A 264 -9.05 -5.29 -14.17
N PRO A 265 -9.47 -5.52 -15.43
CA PRO A 265 -8.56 -5.53 -16.56
C PRO A 265 -7.81 -4.21 -16.73
N LEU A 266 -6.55 -4.28 -17.12
CA LEU A 266 -5.73 -3.08 -17.39
C LEU A 266 -6.38 -2.15 -18.42
N MET A 267 -7.13 -2.68 -19.38
CA MET A 267 -7.90 -1.90 -20.35
C MET A 267 -8.91 -0.98 -19.64
N GLU A 268 -9.62 -1.47 -18.63
CA GLU A 268 -10.60 -0.70 -17.87
C GLU A 268 -9.91 0.35 -16.99
N LEU A 269 -8.77 0.00 -16.37
CA LEU A 269 -7.96 0.97 -15.62
C LEU A 269 -7.48 2.13 -16.51
N PHE A 270 -7.17 1.88 -17.78
CA PHE A 270 -6.85 2.96 -18.72
C PHE A 270 -8.08 3.80 -19.12
N ILE A 271 -9.27 3.23 -19.19
CA ILE A 271 -10.53 3.99 -19.38
C ILE A 271 -10.74 4.92 -18.18
N VAL A 272 -10.59 4.42 -16.95
CA VAL A 272 -10.62 5.21 -15.72
C VAL A 272 -9.59 6.35 -15.78
N ASN A 273 -8.34 6.04 -16.12
CA ASN A 273 -7.28 7.05 -16.22
C ASN A 273 -7.59 8.15 -17.26
N ASN A 274 -8.25 7.79 -18.37
CA ASN A 274 -8.62 8.76 -19.39
C ASN A 274 -9.53 9.86 -18.77
N ARG A 275 -10.59 9.46 -18.06
CA ARG A 275 -11.50 10.42 -17.41
C ARG A 275 -10.80 11.19 -16.28
N VAL A 276 -9.96 10.54 -15.48
CA VAL A 276 -9.18 11.22 -14.42
C VAL A 276 -8.32 12.34 -15.01
N ALA A 277 -7.62 12.07 -16.11
CA ALA A 277 -6.78 13.07 -16.79
C ALA A 277 -7.61 14.27 -17.29
N ASP A 278 -8.78 14.02 -17.88
CA ASP A 278 -9.68 15.07 -18.37
C ASP A 278 -10.18 15.94 -17.20
N VAL A 279 -10.67 15.35 -16.12
CA VAL A 279 -11.16 16.08 -14.95
C VAL A 279 -10.07 16.95 -14.30
N LEU A 280 -8.87 16.42 -14.14
CA LEU A 280 -7.75 17.16 -13.57
C LEU A 280 -7.34 18.34 -14.48
N ALA A 281 -7.32 18.13 -15.80
CA ALA A 281 -7.04 19.18 -16.77
C ALA A 281 -8.13 20.28 -16.74
N GLU A 282 -9.42 19.93 -16.71
CA GLU A 282 -10.54 20.85 -16.58
C GLU A 282 -10.44 21.74 -15.32
N LYS A 283 -9.92 21.16 -14.22
CA LYS A 283 -9.69 21.86 -12.95
C LYS A 283 -8.36 22.61 -12.88
N GLY A 284 -7.54 22.55 -13.94
CA GLY A 284 -6.24 23.21 -13.99
C GLY A 284 -5.19 22.57 -13.07
N ILE A 285 -5.38 21.31 -12.65
CA ILE A 285 -4.44 20.55 -11.85
C ILE A 285 -3.47 19.82 -12.78
N LYS A 286 -2.19 20.10 -12.64
CA LYS A 286 -1.16 19.48 -13.49
C LYS A 286 -0.81 18.08 -12.96
N VAL A 287 -0.82 17.10 -13.86
CA VAL A 287 -0.32 15.76 -13.58
C VAL A 287 1.18 15.71 -13.87
N TYR A 288 1.97 15.42 -12.84
CA TYR A 288 3.42 15.23 -12.95
C TYR A 288 3.77 13.79 -13.35
N LYS A 289 3.13 12.81 -12.74
CA LYS A 289 3.38 11.38 -12.97
C LYS A 289 2.09 10.58 -12.84
N THR A 290 1.91 9.60 -13.68
CA THR A 290 0.77 8.66 -13.61
C THR A 290 1.28 7.23 -13.49
N MET A 291 0.65 6.46 -12.61
CA MET A 291 0.85 5.03 -12.43
C MET A 291 -0.50 4.33 -12.68
N VAL A 292 -0.54 3.31 -13.52
CA VAL A 292 -1.75 2.52 -13.81
C VAL A 292 -1.39 1.05 -13.71
N GLY A 293 -2.08 0.30 -12.86
CA GLY A 293 -1.80 -1.13 -12.66
C GLY A 293 -2.25 -1.64 -11.31
N GLU A 294 -1.70 -2.78 -10.91
CA GLU A 294 -1.93 -3.44 -9.64
C GLU A 294 -0.79 -3.08 -8.67
N TYR A 295 -1.08 -2.33 -7.60
CA TYR A 295 -0.08 -1.89 -6.62
C TYR A 295 -0.43 -2.31 -5.19
N MET A 296 -1.71 -2.24 -4.85
CA MET A 296 -2.27 -2.73 -3.59
C MET A 296 -3.66 -3.29 -3.87
N THR A 297 -3.75 -4.61 -3.96
CA THR A 297 -4.97 -5.32 -4.39
C THR A 297 -5.83 -5.75 -3.20
N SER A 298 -6.89 -6.47 -3.48
CA SER A 298 -7.77 -7.11 -2.51
C SER A 298 -8.16 -8.50 -3.04
N LEU A 299 -7.18 -9.41 -3.10
CA LEU A 299 -7.32 -10.72 -3.73
C LEU A 299 -7.82 -10.59 -5.19
N GLU A 300 -8.99 -11.18 -5.49
CA GLU A 300 -9.66 -11.10 -6.80
C GLU A 300 -10.85 -10.13 -6.81
N MET A 301 -10.86 -9.10 -5.98
CA MET A 301 -11.91 -8.07 -6.02
C MET A 301 -11.92 -7.38 -7.39
N GLU A 302 -13.10 -7.26 -8.00
CA GLU A 302 -13.26 -6.48 -9.22
C GLU A 302 -13.64 -5.05 -8.85
N GLY A 303 -12.68 -4.16 -8.97
CA GLY A 303 -12.77 -2.77 -8.56
C GLY A 303 -11.44 -2.05 -8.77
N PHE A 304 -11.42 -0.79 -8.40
CA PHE A 304 -10.21 0.04 -8.47
C PHE A 304 -10.24 1.16 -7.43
N SER A 305 -9.10 1.79 -7.22
CA SER A 305 -8.99 3.04 -6.47
C SER A 305 -8.22 4.11 -7.25
N ILE A 306 -8.56 5.37 -6.98
CA ILE A 306 -7.85 6.56 -7.46
C ILE A 306 -7.10 7.15 -6.28
N THR A 307 -5.80 7.36 -6.44
CA THR A 307 -4.96 8.06 -5.47
C THR A 307 -4.38 9.31 -6.10
N LEU A 308 -4.50 10.43 -5.41
CA LEU A 308 -3.82 11.68 -5.76
C LEU A 308 -2.84 12.05 -4.65
N LEU A 309 -1.58 12.29 -5.03
CA LEU A 309 -0.55 12.86 -4.15
C LEU A 309 -0.22 14.27 -4.63
N ARG A 310 -0.49 15.28 -3.79
CA ARG A 310 -0.04 16.65 -4.01
C ARG A 310 1.47 16.73 -3.79
N LEU A 311 2.21 17.22 -4.78
CA LEU A 311 3.66 17.21 -4.82
C LEU A 311 4.26 18.59 -4.53
N ASP A 312 5.36 18.59 -3.76
CA ASP A 312 6.35 19.65 -3.77
C ASP A 312 7.62 19.22 -4.55
N ASP A 313 8.60 20.11 -4.68
CA ASP A 313 9.81 19.83 -5.46
C ASP A 313 10.64 18.68 -4.86
N GLN A 314 10.70 18.55 -3.53
CA GLN A 314 11.38 17.45 -2.85
C GLN A 314 10.70 16.10 -3.17
N MET A 315 9.38 16.05 -3.08
CA MET A 315 8.64 14.82 -3.37
C MET A 315 8.75 14.42 -4.85
N LYS A 316 8.77 15.39 -5.78
CA LYS A 316 9.02 15.11 -7.21
C LYS A 316 10.40 14.49 -7.43
N GLU A 317 11.46 15.11 -6.86
CA GLU A 317 12.81 14.55 -6.94
C GLU A 317 12.86 13.12 -6.41
N LEU A 318 12.31 12.86 -5.23
CA LEU A 318 12.32 11.54 -4.59
C LEU A 318 11.44 10.51 -5.32
N LEU A 319 10.34 10.94 -5.94
CA LEU A 319 9.48 10.07 -6.75
C LEU A 319 10.20 9.60 -8.03
N ASP A 320 11.10 10.41 -8.58
CA ASP A 320 11.90 10.09 -9.76
C ASP A 320 13.24 9.39 -9.45
N GLU A 321 13.63 9.32 -8.16
CA GLU A 321 14.83 8.57 -7.77
C GLU A 321 14.69 7.08 -8.10
N GLU A 322 15.83 6.45 -8.38
CA GLU A 322 15.89 5.04 -8.74
C GLU A 322 15.18 4.15 -7.72
N ALA A 323 14.38 3.23 -8.23
CA ALA A 323 13.83 2.12 -7.47
C ALA A 323 13.96 0.83 -8.28
N ASP A 324 14.34 -0.25 -7.59
CA ASP A 324 14.48 -1.55 -8.22
C ASP A 324 13.99 -2.64 -7.24
N THR A 325 12.76 -3.08 -7.49
CA THR A 325 12.03 -4.06 -6.67
C THR A 325 11.27 -5.04 -7.57
N PRO A 326 10.77 -6.16 -7.08
CA PRO A 326 9.96 -7.08 -7.88
C PRO A 326 8.77 -6.43 -8.60
N ALA A 327 8.14 -5.41 -7.99
CA ALA A 327 6.89 -4.84 -8.49
C ALA A 327 7.01 -3.42 -9.04
N LEU A 328 8.10 -2.71 -8.77
CA LEU A 328 8.28 -1.33 -9.22
C LEU A 328 9.74 -1.07 -9.60
N THR A 329 9.94 -0.62 -10.85
CA THR A 329 11.23 -0.17 -11.34
C THR A 329 11.13 1.28 -11.81
N VAL A 330 12.00 2.13 -11.27
CA VAL A 330 12.24 3.50 -11.75
C VAL A 330 13.71 3.56 -12.13
N ALA A 331 13.96 3.56 -13.44
CA ALA A 331 15.33 3.63 -13.98
C ALA A 331 15.85 5.07 -13.91
N LYS A 332 17.16 5.24 -13.62
CA LYS A 332 17.89 6.49 -13.80
C LYS A 332 18.51 6.56 -15.17
#